data_7ea259457efce2596417a27125961ba1
#
_entry.id   7ea259457efce2596417a27125961ba1
#
_cell.length_a   1.000
_cell.length_b   1.000
_cell.length_c   1.000
_cell.angle_alpha   90.00
_cell.angle_beta   90.00
_cell.angle_gamma   90.00
#
_symmetry.space_group_name_H-M   'P 1'
#
loop_
_entity.id
_entity.type
_entity.pdbx_description
1 polymer ?
#
loop_
_entity_poly.entity_id
_entity_poly.type
_entity_poly.pdbx_seq_one_letter_code
_entity_poly.pdbx_strand_id
1 'polypeptide(L)'
;MAIARLLHLKGIKVGIYLAGQEEKLTDQARQQLQIAKYYQVPLEHNLQPDEYTIIVDALFGVGLSRPVEGRYAEIIHMLNQSGAFRVAVDIPSGINGDTGREMGIGFRADLTVTFAFCKRGLCFYPGRMYAGELIVADIGIYANPDREPSMSYLEKGDLSMLPSRIPWGNKGTFGKVLLIAGSRGMCGASCLSSAAALRASAGMVKVQTVEENRIPLQSQLPEVMVTCEFNEKSNQEILDWCDVLVIGPGLGMSGESRERVQWFLSHAAWCGKPVILDADGLNLLAMHGEWKKYLG
;
A
#
# COMPACT_ATOMS: atom_id res chain seq x y z
N MET A 1 24.73 8.53 -15.68
CA MET A 1 25.88 8.29 -16.60
C MET A 1 25.62 7.12 -17.55
N ALA A 2 25.41 5.88 -17.12
CA ALA A 2 25.14 4.74 -18.01
C ALA A 2 23.93 4.96 -18.93
N ILE A 3 22.81 5.45 -18.39
CA ILE A 3 21.60 5.79 -19.16
C ILE A 3 21.93 6.83 -20.26
N ALA A 4 22.61 7.90 -19.90
CA ALA A 4 22.97 8.96 -20.86
C ALA A 4 23.86 8.41 -22.00
N ARG A 5 24.86 7.59 -21.67
CA ARG A 5 25.68 6.93 -22.67
C ARG A 5 24.87 6.05 -23.63
N LEU A 6 23.96 5.23 -23.08
CA LEU A 6 23.13 4.34 -23.91
C LEU A 6 22.18 5.12 -24.83
N LEU A 7 21.63 6.23 -24.36
CA LEU A 7 20.80 7.13 -25.16
C LEU A 7 21.62 7.81 -26.25
N HIS A 8 22.82 8.31 -25.89
CA HIS A 8 23.73 8.93 -26.82
C HIS A 8 24.15 8.01 -27.98
N LEU A 9 24.46 6.75 -27.66
CA LEU A 9 24.80 5.72 -28.66
C LEU A 9 23.62 5.37 -29.59
N LYS A 10 22.40 5.66 -29.19
CA LYS A 10 21.19 5.55 -30.02
C LYS A 10 20.90 6.84 -30.82
N GLY A 11 21.76 7.82 -30.78
CA GLY A 11 21.61 9.10 -31.51
C GLY A 11 20.65 10.09 -30.82
N ILE A 12 20.25 9.82 -29.55
CA ILE A 12 19.41 10.76 -28.80
C ILE A 12 20.27 11.88 -28.24
N LYS A 13 19.82 13.12 -28.41
CA LYS A 13 20.49 14.30 -27.79
C LYS A 13 20.35 14.20 -26.27
N VAL A 14 21.48 14.11 -25.59
CA VAL A 14 21.51 13.93 -24.11
C VAL A 14 22.72 14.67 -23.55
N GLY A 15 22.58 15.23 -22.33
CA GLY A 15 23.68 15.80 -21.55
C GLY A 15 23.73 15.21 -20.16
N ILE A 16 24.87 15.21 -19.52
CA ILE A 16 25.08 14.81 -18.14
C ILE A 16 25.41 16.02 -17.30
N TYR A 17 24.58 16.37 -16.33
CA TYR A 17 24.95 17.34 -15.30
C TYR A 17 25.43 16.59 -14.05
N LEU A 18 26.67 16.82 -13.66
CA LEU A 18 27.27 16.23 -12.48
C LEU A 18 27.07 17.16 -11.28
N ALA A 19 26.11 16.83 -10.42
CA ALA A 19 25.76 17.65 -9.26
C ALA A 19 26.86 17.67 -8.18
N GLY A 20 27.64 16.59 -8.05
CA GLY A 20 28.75 16.45 -7.10
C GLY A 20 30.11 16.79 -7.72
N GLN A 21 31.16 16.59 -6.91
CA GLN A 21 32.54 16.71 -7.32
C GLN A 21 33.04 15.39 -7.91
N GLU A 22 33.78 15.42 -9.02
CA GLU A 22 34.26 14.20 -9.69
C GLU A 22 35.18 13.37 -8.78
N GLU A 23 35.96 14.04 -7.94
CA GLU A 23 36.89 13.42 -6.99
C GLU A 23 36.20 12.60 -5.90
N LYS A 24 34.94 12.93 -5.60
CA LYS A 24 34.12 12.26 -4.56
C LYS A 24 33.25 11.15 -5.11
N LEU A 25 33.34 10.82 -6.38
CA LEU A 25 32.61 9.71 -6.95
C LEU A 25 33.14 8.36 -6.42
N THR A 26 32.23 7.42 -6.27
CA THR A 26 32.60 6.00 -6.04
C THR A 26 33.36 5.47 -7.26
N ASP A 27 34.14 4.42 -7.08
CA ASP A 27 34.94 3.83 -8.18
C ASP A 27 34.06 3.41 -9.35
N GLN A 28 32.89 2.83 -9.10
CA GLN A 28 31.92 2.44 -10.12
C GLN A 28 31.36 3.66 -10.86
N ALA A 29 31.01 4.73 -10.13
CA ALA A 29 30.51 5.95 -10.75
C ALA A 29 31.61 6.64 -11.58
N ARG A 30 32.84 6.66 -11.08
CA ARG A 30 34.00 7.22 -11.81
C ARG A 30 34.27 6.44 -13.09
N GLN A 31 34.19 5.11 -13.03
CA GLN A 31 34.33 4.26 -14.22
C GLN A 31 33.24 4.60 -15.26
N GLN A 32 31.97 4.73 -14.84
CA GLN A 32 30.90 5.08 -15.77
C GLN A 32 31.05 6.49 -16.36
N LEU A 33 31.59 7.42 -15.59
CA LEU A 33 31.91 8.77 -16.12
C LEU A 33 33.04 8.73 -17.17
N GLN A 34 34.09 7.95 -16.91
CA GLN A 34 35.18 7.76 -17.87
C GLN A 34 34.67 7.14 -19.18
N ILE A 35 33.83 6.13 -19.10
CA ILE A 35 33.19 5.51 -20.25
C ILE A 35 32.32 6.52 -21.01
N ALA A 36 31.53 7.34 -20.30
CA ALA A 36 30.73 8.39 -20.94
C ALA A 36 31.59 9.42 -21.64
N LYS A 37 32.68 9.85 -21.02
CA LYS A 37 33.68 10.76 -21.64
C LYS A 37 34.32 10.15 -22.89
N TYR A 38 34.67 8.86 -22.85
CA TYR A 38 35.21 8.13 -24.00
C TYR A 38 34.26 8.15 -25.21
N TYR A 39 32.95 7.98 -24.97
CA TYR A 39 31.93 8.08 -26.02
C TYR A 39 31.49 9.51 -26.30
N GLN A 40 32.20 10.53 -25.78
CA GLN A 40 31.93 11.95 -25.99
C GLN A 40 30.51 12.40 -25.64
N VAL A 41 29.90 11.78 -24.59
CA VAL A 41 28.61 12.24 -24.06
C VAL A 41 28.82 13.64 -23.47
N PRO A 42 28.03 14.65 -23.88
CA PRO A 42 28.17 16.02 -23.37
C PRO A 42 28.06 16.09 -21.85
N LEU A 43 29.01 16.80 -21.22
CA LEU A 43 28.98 17.15 -19.81
C LEU A 43 28.54 18.59 -19.68
N GLU A 44 27.40 18.80 -18.99
CA GLU A 44 26.84 20.12 -18.78
C GLU A 44 27.48 20.79 -17.57
N HIS A 45 27.98 22.00 -17.74
CA HIS A 45 28.56 22.79 -16.63
C HIS A 45 27.48 23.56 -15.85
N ASN A 46 26.37 23.90 -16.50
CA ASN A 46 25.24 24.60 -15.92
C ASN A 46 23.98 23.74 -16.01
N LEU A 47 23.19 23.77 -14.97
CA LEU A 47 21.90 23.09 -14.95
C LEU A 47 20.88 23.99 -15.66
N GLN A 48 20.38 23.54 -16.81
CA GLN A 48 19.37 24.23 -17.62
C GLN A 48 18.22 23.24 -17.94
N PRO A 49 17.38 22.91 -16.97
CA PRO A 49 16.40 21.85 -17.14
C PRO A 49 15.37 22.13 -18.25
N ASP A 50 15.06 23.38 -18.51
CA ASP A 50 14.06 23.78 -19.52
C ASP A 50 14.54 23.63 -20.98
N GLU A 51 15.83 23.36 -21.19
CA GLU A 51 16.35 22.99 -22.51
C GLU A 51 16.10 21.54 -22.90
N TYR A 52 15.59 20.72 -21.95
CA TYR A 52 15.36 19.30 -22.13
C TYR A 52 13.87 18.98 -22.01
N THR A 53 13.42 18.04 -22.84
CA THR A 53 12.05 17.50 -22.77
C THR A 53 11.88 16.44 -21.69
N ILE A 54 12.99 15.79 -21.30
CA ILE A 54 13.03 14.75 -20.29
C ILE A 54 14.20 15.02 -19.35
N ILE A 55 13.94 14.91 -18.05
CA ILE A 55 14.95 14.96 -16.99
C ILE A 55 15.03 13.61 -16.32
N VAL A 56 16.24 13.11 -16.07
CA VAL A 56 16.48 11.86 -15.36
C VAL A 56 17.17 12.16 -14.04
N ASP A 57 16.46 11.97 -12.94
CA ASP A 57 16.99 12.06 -11.58
C ASP A 57 17.72 10.78 -11.20
N ALA A 58 19.01 10.91 -10.92
CA ALA A 58 19.86 9.84 -10.41
C ALA A 58 20.84 10.40 -9.36
N LEU A 59 20.37 11.34 -8.51
CA LEU A 59 21.18 11.99 -7.49
C LEU A 59 21.35 11.12 -6.25
N PHE A 60 20.23 10.61 -5.71
CA PHE A 60 20.21 9.79 -4.50
C PHE A 60 19.31 8.56 -4.73
N GLY A 61 19.70 7.43 -4.12
CA GLY A 61 18.94 6.18 -4.13
C GLY A 61 18.57 5.74 -2.72
N VAL A 62 18.40 4.43 -2.53
CA VAL A 62 17.98 3.78 -1.25
C VAL A 62 18.86 4.10 -0.04
N GLY A 63 20.10 4.53 -0.22
CA GLY A 63 21.04 4.84 0.85
C GLY A 63 20.87 6.22 1.49
N LEU A 64 19.86 7.00 1.11
CA LEU A 64 19.64 8.32 1.68
C LEU A 64 19.17 8.22 3.14
N SER A 65 20.01 8.67 4.07
CA SER A 65 19.76 8.58 5.52
C SER A 65 19.67 9.92 6.24
N ARG A 66 19.89 11.04 5.52
CA ARG A 66 19.89 12.40 6.07
C ARG A 66 19.10 13.34 5.17
N PRO A 67 18.58 14.46 5.70
CA PRO A 67 17.92 15.48 4.89
C PRO A 67 18.79 15.99 3.74
N VAL A 68 18.16 16.27 2.60
CA VAL A 68 18.81 16.91 1.45
C VAL A 68 18.76 18.41 1.67
N GLU A 69 19.94 19.01 1.72
CA GLU A 69 20.13 20.43 2.02
C GLU A 69 21.12 21.09 1.04
N GLY A 70 21.21 22.43 1.11
CA GLY A 70 22.16 23.24 0.33
C GLY A 70 22.01 23.02 -1.18
N ARG A 71 23.13 22.92 -1.89
CA ARG A 71 23.18 22.82 -3.36
C ARG A 71 22.28 21.71 -3.93
N TYR A 72 22.20 20.55 -3.27
CA TYR A 72 21.35 19.46 -3.77
C TYR A 72 19.86 19.78 -3.63
N ALA A 73 19.47 20.49 -2.58
CA ALA A 73 18.11 20.97 -2.42
C ALA A 73 17.75 22.00 -3.49
N GLU A 74 18.67 22.93 -3.80
CA GLU A 74 18.49 23.91 -4.88
C GLU A 74 18.33 23.23 -6.25
N ILE A 75 19.15 22.21 -6.54
CA ILE A 75 19.03 21.41 -7.77
C ILE A 75 17.65 20.76 -7.85
N ILE A 76 17.23 20.03 -6.82
CA ILE A 76 15.92 19.35 -6.81
C ILE A 76 14.78 20.37 -6.94
N HIS A 77 14.88 21.51 -6.27
CA HIS A 77 13.90 22.59 -6.40
C HIS A 77 13.78 23.08 -7.85
N MET A 78 14.92 23.34 -8.51
CA MET A 78 14.97 23.77 -9.90
C MET A 78 14.39 22.72 -10.86
N LEU A 79 14.73 21.44 -10.66
CA LEU A 79 14.19 20.33 -11.46
C LEU A 79 12.68 20.18 -11.30
N ASN A 80 12.15 20.38 -10.08
CA ASN A 80 10.72 20.33 -9.81
C ASN A 80 9.92 21.47 -10.46
N GLN A 81 10.56 22.60 -10.78
CA GLN A 81 9.94 23.75 -11.44
C GLN A 81 9.93 23.62 -12.97
N SER A 82 10.76 22.76 -13.53
CA SER A 82 10.82 22.55 -14.97
C SER A 82 9.56 21.93 -15.54
N GLY A 83 9.19 22.32 -16.76
CA GLY A 83 8.12 21.72 -17.54
C GLY A 83 8.47 20.39 -18.22
N ALA A 84 9.71 19.89 -18.08
CA ALA A 84 10.15 18.62 -18.65
C ALA A 84 9.48 17.41 -17.97
N PHE A 85 9.35 16.29 -18.71
CA PHE A 85 8.92 15.02 -18.16
C PHE A 85 10.01 14.45 -17.22
N ARG A 86 9.66 14.17 -15.98
CA ARG A 86 10.62 13.85 -14.91
C ARG A 86 10.63 12.37 -14.60
N VAL A 87 11.77 11.74 -14.80
CA VAL A 87 11.98 10.31 -14.55
C VAL A 87 12.94 10.14 -13.38
N ALA A 88 12.53 9.37 -12.37
CA ALA A 88 13.40 8.98 -11.27
C ALA A 88 13.97 7.57 -11.48
N VAL A 89 15.25 7.43 -11.17
CA VAL A 89 15.94 6.15 -11.19
C VAL A 89 15.92 5.54 -9.79
N ASP A 90 15.28 4.41 -9.66
CA ASP A 90 15.11 3.61 -8.46
C ASP A 90 14.17 4.24 -7.42
N ILE A 91 14.50 5.40 -6.90
CA ILE A 91 13.70 6.18 -5.95
C ILE A 91 13.85 7.66 -6.28
N PRO A 92 12.79 8.47 -6.27
CA PRO A 92 12.92 9.91 -6.38
C PRO A 92 13.85 10.47 -5.30
N SER A 93 14.84 11.24 -5.69
CA SER A 93 15.81 11.82 -4.78
C SER A 93 15.13 12.62 -3.68
N GLY A 94 15.57 12.42 -2.44
CA GLY A 94 14.97 13.05 -1.26
C GLY A 94 13.82 12.28 -0.63
N ILE A 95 13.45 11.12 -1.16
CA ILE A 95 12.42 10.25 -0.57
C ILE A 95 13.07 9.05 0.11
N ASN A 96 12.67 8.78 1.35
CA ASN A 96 13.14 7.61 2.09
C ASN A 96 12.49 6.34 1.57
N GLY A 97 13.30 5.36 1.15
CA GLY A 97 12.82 4.12 0.53
C GLY A 97 12.01 3.20 1.42
N ASP A 98 12.16 3.29 2.74
CA ASP A 98 11.44 2.46 3.70
C ASP A 98 10.15 3.10 4.19
N THR A 99 10.18 4.40 4.46
CA THR A 99 9.07 5.11 5.12
C THR A 99 8.24 5.96 4.19
N GLY A 100 8.77 6.31 2.99
CA GLY A 100 8.17 7.28 2.08
C GLY A 100 8.24 8.73 2.56
N ARG A 101 8.91 9.01 3.66
CA ARG A 101 9.05 10.38 4.16
C ARG A 101 9.94 11.21 3.25
N GLU A 102 9.56 12.46 3.08
CA GLU A 102 10.41 13.46 2.44
C GLU A 102 11.56 13.82 3.37
N MET A 103 12.76 13.76 2.83
CA MET A 103 14.02 14.02 3.54
C MET A 103 14.54 15.41 3.15
N GLY A 104 13.91 16.47 3.66
CA GLY A 104 14.21 17.86 3.34
C GLY A 104 13.47 18.36 2.10
N ILE A 105 13.83 17.88 0.94
CA ILE A 105 13.14 18.13 -0.33
C ILE A 105 13.11 16.86 -1.18
N GLY A 106 11.97 16.56 -1.80
CA GLY A 106 11.79 15.43 -2.70
C GLY A 106 11.68 15.82 -4.17
N PHE A 107 12.32 15.08 -5.05
CA PHE A 107 12.12 15.17 -6.48
C PHE A 107 10.73 14.62 -6.84
N ARG A 108 9.97 15.37 -7.63
CA ARG A 108 8.62 14.99 -8.06
C ARG A 108 8.67 14.35 -9.44
N ALA A 109 8.75 13.04 -9.48
CA ALA A 109 8.79 12.30 -10.73
C ALA A 109 7.39 12.18 -11.35
N ASP A 110 7.33 12.17 -12.68
CA ASP A 110 6.17 11.74 -13.45
C ASP A 110 6.19 10.22 -13.68
N LEU A 111 7.42 9.64 -13.68
CA LEU A 111 7.70 8.21 -13.78
C LEU A 111 8.85 7.83 -12.87
N THR A 112 8.71 6.76 -12.11
CA THR A 112 9.82 6.13 -11.38
C THR A 112 10.05 4.72 -11.91
N VAL A 113 11.27 4.44 -12.35
CA VAL A 113 11.71 3.09 -12.71
C VAL A 113 12.52 2.54 -11.54
N THR A 114 11.86 1.72 -10.71
CA THR A 114 12.48 1.09 -9.54
C THR A 114 13.04 -0.29 -9.88
N PHE A 115 14.11 -0.72 -9.21
CA PHE A 115 14.83 -1.93 -9.58
C PHE A 115 14.45 -3.12 -8.71
N ALA A 116 14.31 -4.31 -9.32
CA ALA A 116 14.03 -5.61 -8.74
C ALA A 116 12.70 -5.67 -7.97
N PHE A 117 12.50 -4.82 -6.97
CA PHE A 117 11.33 -4.82 -6.10
C PHE A 117 10.80 -3.41 -5.88
N CYS A 118 9.49 -3.29 -5.73
CA CYS A 118 8.87 -2.04 -5.30
C CYS A 118 9.34 -1.69 -3.88
N LYS A 119 9.91 -0.50 -3.70
CA LYS A 119 10.32 -0.04 -2.37
C LYS A 119 9.09 0.39 -1.59
N ARG A 120 9.03 -0.03 -0.33
CA ARG A 120 7.90 0.25 0.57
C ARG A 120 7.51 1.73 0.61
N GLY A 121 8.52 2.61 0.66
CA GLY A 121 8.32 4.05 0.67
C GLY A 121 7.67 4.64 -0.59
N LEU A 122 7.69 3.92 -1.71
CA LEU A 122 7.01 4.33 -2.95
C LEU A 122 5.54 3.90 -2.99
N CYS A 123 5.12 3.00 -2.09
CA CYS A 123 3.74 2.53 -1.98
C CYS A 123 2.93 3.36 -0.98
N PHE A 124 3.57 4.02 -0.01
CA PHE A 124 2.92 4.78 1.06
C PHE A 124 3.05 6.29 0.86
N TYR A 125 2.07 7.02 1.38
CA TYR A 125 2.14 8.47 1.45
C TYR A 125 3.09 8.93 2.58
N PRO A 126 3.84 10.03 2.37
CA PRO A 126 3.81 10.92 1.20
C PRO A 126 4.61 10.43 -0.02
N GLY A 127 5.49 9.42 0.09
CA GLY A 127 6.41 9.00 -0.97
C GLY A 127 5.70 8.64 -2.29
N ARG A 128 4.50 8.07 -2.23
CA ARG A 128 3.68 7.77 -3.41
C ARG A 128 3.37 9.00 -4.26
N MET A 129 3.27 10.20 -3.65
CA MET A 129 3.02 11.45 -4.39
C MET A 129 4.21 11.92 -5.23
N TYR A 130 5.41 11.45 -4.88
CA TYR A 130 6.65 11.81 -5.57
C TYR A 130 7.03 10.82 -6.68
N ALA A 131 6.44 9.62 -6.65
CA ALA A 131 6.84 8.52 -7.54
C ALA A 131 6.26 8.61 -8.96
N GLY A 132 5.15 9.32 -9.16
CA GLY A 132 4.43 9.32 -10.43
C GLY A 132 3.94 7.91 -10.82
N GLU A 133 3.99 7.56 -12.09
CA GLU A 133 3.84 6.18 -12.54
C GLU A 133 5.01 5.33 -12.03
N LEU A 134 4.74 4.11 -11.58
CA LEU A 134 5.77 3.24 -11.01
C LEU A 134 5.94 1.99 -11.89
N ILE A 135 7.17 1.80 -12.38
CA ILE A 135 7.57 0.62 -13.13
C ILE A 135 8.65 -0.12 -12.35
N VAL A 136 8.44 -1.42 -12.11
CA VAL A 136 9.46 -2.29 -11.52
C VAL A 136 10.25 -2.94 -12.65
N ALA A 137 11.54 -2.62 -12.74
CA ALA A 137 12.43 -3.19 -13.73
C ALA A 137 13.14 -4.43 -13.17
N ASP A 138 13.05 -5.54 -13.89
CA ASP A 138 13.87 -6.72 -13.60
C ASP A 138 15.34 -6.45 -13.93
N ILE A 139 16.19 -6.63 -12.95
CA ILE A 139 17.65 -6.48 -13.07
C ILE A 139 18.40 -7.77 -12.73
N GLY A 140 17.71 -8.92 -12.71
CA GLY A 140 18.28 -10.20 -12.37
C GLY A 140 18.49 -10.43 -10.86
N ILE A 141 17.83 -9.65 -10.01
CA ILE A 141 17.83 -9.84 -8.55
C ILE A 141 16.47 -10.39 -8.14
N TYR A 142 16.46 -11.59 -7.58
CA TYR A 142 15.25 -12.29 -7.17
C TYR A 142 15.18 -12.42 -5.65
N ALA A 143 13.95 -12.59 -5.13
CA ALA A 143 13.74 -12.87 -3.71
C ALA A 143 14.38 -14.20 -3.33
N ASN A 144 14.95 -14.26 -2.13
CA ASN A 144 15.43 -15.52 -1.58
C ASN A 144 14.21 -16.41 -1.23
N PRO A 145 14.06 -17.60 -1.84
CA PRO A 145 12.92 -18.48 -1.60
C PRO A 145 12.84 -18.99 -0.14
N ASP A 146 13.97 -19.00 0.58
CA ASP A 146 14.05 -19.43 1.98
C ASP A 146 13.68 -18.30 2.97
N ARG A 147 13.33 -17.15 2.47
CA ARG A 147 13.00 -15.96 3.28
C ARG A 147 11.62 -15.46 2.93
N GLU A 148 10.69 -15.54 3.88
CA GLU A 148 9.41 -14.88 3.71
C GLU A 148 9.60 -13.36 3.62
N PRO A 149 8.96 -12.69 2.65
CA PRO A 149 9.00 -11.25 2.56
C PRO A 149 8.29 -10.64 3.78
N SER A 150 8.90 -9.63 4.38
CA SER A 150 8.30 -8.90 5.51
C SER A 150 7.02 -8.14 5.12
N MET A 151 6.80 -7.97 3.83
CA MET A 151 5.66 -7.24 3.27
C MET A 151 5.46 -7.66 1.82
N SER A 152 4.20 -7.85 1.42
CA SER A 152 3.80 -8.14 0.05
C SER A 152 2.94 -7.01 -0.51
N TYR A 153 3.13 -6.69 -1.77
CA TYR A 153 2.28 -5.77 -2.52
C TYR A 153 1.37 -6.59 -3.43
N LEU A 154 0.05 -6.48 -3.22
CA LEU A 154 -0.92 -7.24 -4.01
C LEU A 154 -1.10 -6.61 -5.39
N GLU A 155 -0.97 -7.41 -6.42
CA GLU A 155 -1.16 -7.04 -7.81
C GLU A 155 -2.33 -7.81 -8.44
N LYS A 156 -2.75 -7.38 -9.64
CA LYS A 156 -3.84 -8.04 -10.36
C LYS A 156 -3.57 -9.54 -10.61
N GLY A 157 -2.29 -9.91 -10.76
CA GLY A 157 -1.87 -11.31 -10.94
C GLY A 157 -2.19 -12.20 -9.74
N ASP A 158 -2.19 -11.63 -8.54
CA ASP A 158 -2.46 -12.37 -7.29
C ASP A 158 -3.92 -12.82 -7.18
N LEU A 159 -4.82 -12.27 -7.99
CA LEU A 159 -6.20 -12.76 -8.07
C LEU A 159 -6.27 -14.23 -8.51
N SER A 160 -5.24 -14.75 -9.18
CA SER A 160 -5.13 -16.17 -9.52
C SER A 160 -5.00 -17.08 -8.28
N MET A 161 -4.61 -16.54 -7.13
CA MET A 161 -4.55 -17.26 -5.85
C MET A 161 -5.93 -17.51 -5.24
N LEU A 162 -6.96 -16.78 -5.70
CA LEU A 162 -8.32 -17.03 -5.24
C LEU A 162 -8.79 -18.39 -5.72
N PRO A 163 -9.38 -19.22 -4.83
CA PRO A 163 -9.85 -20.55 -5.19
C PRO A 163 -10.96 -20.46 -6.24
N SER A 164 -10.87 -21.30 -7.27
CA SER A 164 -11.92 -21.41 -8.28
C SER A 164 -13.22 -21.90 -7.66
N ARG A 165 -14.35 -21.31 -8.06
CA ARG A 165 -15.65 -21.72 -7.58
C ARG A 165 -16.03 -23.06 -8.20
N ILE A 166 -16.28 -24.07 -7.39
CA ILE A 166 -16.70 -25.39 -7.86
C ILE A 166 -18.14 -25.34 -8.39
N PRO A 167 -18.42 -25.84 -9.63
CA PRO A 167 -19.72 -25.69 -10.27
C PRO A 167 -20.90 -26.34 -9.52
N TRP A 168 -20.64 -27.42 -8.77
CA TRP A 168 -21.65 -28.16 -7.99
C TRP A 168 -21.70 -27.73 -6.52
N GLY A 169 -21.00 -26.67 -6.14
CA GLY A 169 -21.02 -26.15 -4.77
C GLY A 169 -22.35 -25.47 -4.45
N ASN A 170 -22.74 -25.53 -3.20
CA ASN A 170 -23.89 -24.80 -2.66
C ASN A 170 -23.43 -23.66 -1.74
N LYS A 171 -24.37 -22.84 -1.25
CA LYS A 171 -24.06 -21.71 -0.39
C LYS A 171 -23.26 -22.09 0.88
N GLY A 172 -23.42 -23.29 1.40
CA GLY A 172 -22.66 -23.76 2.58
C GLY A 172 -21.20 -24.08 2.26
N THR A 173 -20.88 -24.40 0.98
CA THR A 173 -19.53 -24.75 0.53
C THR A 173 -18.58 -23.53 0.47
N PHE A 174 -19.13 -22.31 0.29
CA PHE A 174 -18.37 -21.10 0.01
C PHE A 174 -18.18 -20.20 1.24
N GLY A 175 -18.32 -20.78 2.42
CA GLY A 175 -18.03 -20.11 3.70
C GLY A 175 -19.13 -19.18 4.21
N LYS A 176 -19.06 -18.92 5.50
CA LYS A 176 -20.03 -18.15 6.27
C LYS A 176 -19.33 -16.98 6.94
N VAL A 177 -19.71 -15.77 6.59
CA VAL A 177 -19.14 -14.53 7.14
C VAL A 177 -20.12 -13.93 8.15
N LEU A 178 -19.64 -13.69 9.37
CA LEU A 178 -20.36 -12.91 10.37
C LEU A 178 -19.75 -11.50 10.46
N LEU A 179 -20.60 -10.49 10.34
CA LEU A 179 -20.20 -9.09 10.55
C LEU A 179 -20.80 -8.58 11.86
N ILE A 180 -19.97 -8.02 12.70
CA ILE A 180 -20.36 -7.21 13.86
C ILE A 180 -20.17 -5.75 13.43
N ALA A 181 -21.25 -5.15 12.91
CA ALA A 181 -21.15 -3.92 12.15
C ALA A 181 -22.43 -3.08 12.21
N GLY A 182 -22.27 -1.77 12.04
CA GLY A 182 -23.37 -0.81 12.04
C GLY A 182 -23.85 -0.47 13.44
N SER A 183 -24.17 0.79 13.61
CA SER A 183 -24.83 1.37 14.79
C SER A 183 -25.96 2.30 14.34
N ARG A 184 -26.66 2.89 15.29
CA ARG A 184 -27.73 3.84 14.99
C ARG A 184 -27.18 4.98 14.10
N GLY A 185 -27.79 5.17 12.94
CA GLY A 185 -27.38 6.16 11.93
C GLY A 185 -26.20 5.73 11.04
N MET A 186 -25.60 4.55 11.24
CA MET A 186 -24.45 4.04 10.49
C MET A 186 -24.73 2.69 9.79
N CYS A 187 -25.94 2.48 9.32
CA CYS A 187 -26.35 1.27 8.58
C CYS A 187 -25.54 1.09 7.27
N GLY A 188 -25.16 2.17 6.61
CA GLY A 188 -24.46 2.12 5.33
C GLY A 188 -23.17 1.31 5.38
N ALA A 189 -22.41 1.37 6.48
CA ALA A 189 -21.17 0.61 6.63
C ALA A 189 -21.43 -0.91 6.65
N SER A 190 -22.47 -1.35 7.37
CA SER A 190 -22.87 -2.76 7.38
C SER A 190 -23.41 -3.22 6.03
N CYS A 191 -24.14 -2.37 5.30
CA CYS A 191 -24.59 -2.66 3.94
C CYS A 191 -23.41 -2.86 2.97
N LEU A 192 -22.46 -1.92 2.96
CA LEU A 192 -21.31 -1.96 2.07
C LEU A 192 -20.41 -3.18 2.35
N SER A 193 -20.10 -3.45 3.61
CA SER A 193 -19.29 -4.59 4.00
C SER A 193 -19.96 -5.92 3.67
N SER A 194 -21.27 -6.03 3.90
CA SER A 194 -22.05 -7.23 3.55
C SER A 194 -22.12 -7.44 2.05
N ALA A 195 -22.37 -6.39 1.28
CA ALA A 195 -22.38 -6.44 -0.18
C ALA A 195 -21.01 -6.84 -0.74
N ALA A 196 -19.92 -6.35 -0.15
CA ALA A 196 -18.57 -6.72 -0.54
C ALA A 196 -18.33 -8.22 -0.28
N ALA A 197 -18.70 -8.74 0.89
CA ALA A 197 -18.57 -10.16 1.22
C ALA A 197 -19.32 -11.05 0.24
N LEU A 198 -20.58 -10.71 -0.10
CA LEU A 198 -21.38 -11.45 -1.08
C LEU A 198 -20.74 -11.42 -2.48
N ARG A 199 -20.30 -10.23 -2.93
CA ARG A 199 -19.63 -10.07 -4.24
C ARG A 199 -18.28 -10.77 -4.30
N ALA A 200 -17.57 -10.86 -3.17
CA ALA A 200 -16.34 -11.65 -3.05
C ALA A 200 -16.60 -13.16 -2.99
N SER A 201 -17.86 -13.60 -3.22
CA SER A 201 -18.27 -15.00 -3.31
C SER A 201 -18.42 -15.72 -1.95
N ALA A 202 -18.59 -15.02 -0.84
CA ALA A 202 -19.03 -15.65 0.40
C ALA A 202 -20.38 -16.40 0.19
N GLY A 203 -20.48 -17.59 0.71
CA GLY A 203 -21.68 -18.41 0.54
C GLY A 203 -22.88 -17.90 1.33
N MET A 204 -22.64 -17.42 2.54
CA MET A 204 -23.64 -16.81 3.42
C MET A 204 -23.05 -15.67 4.22
N VAL A 205 -23.84 -14.63 4.41
CA VAL A 205 -23.48 -13.45 5.21
C VAL A 205 -24.53 -13.20 6.27
N LYS A 206 -24.09 -13.02 7.51
CA LYS A 206 -24.94 -12.64 8.64
C LYS A 206 -24.36 -11.39 9.29
N VAL A 207 -25.23 -10.45 9.66
CA VAL A 207 -24.86 -9.23 10.37
C VAL A 207 -25.51 -9.21 11.74
N GLN A 208 -24.71 -8.98 12.78
CA GLN A 208 -25.20 -8.53 14.06
C GLN A 208 -25.10 -7.02 14.12
N THR A 209 -26.23 -6.36 14.35
CA THR A 209 -26.34 -4.90 14.36
C THR A 209 -27.44 -4.46 15.31
N VAL A 210 -27.76 -3.18 15.33
CA VAL A 210 -28.89 -2.63 16.10
C VAL A 210 -30.22 -2.79 15.34
N GLU A 211 -31.34 -2.82 16.05
CA GLU A 211 -32.67 -3.09 15.46
C GLU A 211 -33.03 -2.08 14.36
N GLU A 212 -32.63 -0.82 14.52
CA GLU A 212 -32.91 0.24 13.55
C GLU A 212 -32.29 -0.03 12.15
N ASN A 213 -31.23 -0.85 12.09
CA ASN A 213 -30.55 -1.20 10.85
C ASN A 213 -31.18 -2.39 10.13
N ARG A 214 -32.06 -3.17 10.77
CA ARG A 214 -32.67 -4.37 10.19
C ARG A 214 -33.36 -4.10 8.88
N ILE A 215 -34.33 -3.16 8.88
CA ILE A 215 -35.14 -2.85 7.70
C ILE A 215 -34.28 -2.28 6.56
N PRO A 216 -33.48 -1.22 6.78
CA PRO A 216 -32.64 -0.68 5.73
C PRO A 216 -31.68 -1.71 5.09
N LEU A 217 -31.10 -2.57 5.91
CA LEU A 217 -30.13 -3.57 5.46
C LEU A 217 -30.82 -4.66 4.62
N GLN A 218 -31.93 -5.22 5.11
CA GLN A 218 -32.66 -6.27 4.38
C GLN A 218 -33.39 -5.73 3.13
N SER A 219 -33.75 -4.45 3.11
CA SER A 219 -34.33 -3.81 1.91
C SER A 219 -33.30 -3.68 0.80
N GLN A 220 -32.03 -3.43 1.12
CA GLN A 220 -30.96 -3.28 0.14
C GLN A 220 -30.31 -4.63 -0.23
N LEU A 221 -30.21 -5.54 0.73
CA LEU A 221 -29.51 -6.84 0.60
C LEU A 221 -30.38 -7.95 1.21
N PRO A 222 -31.42 -8.41 0.49
CA PRO A 222 -32.34 -9.44 1.00
C PRO A 222 -31.68 -10.79 1.27
N GLU A 223 -30.49 -11.05 0.68
CA GLU A 223 -29.73 -12.27 0.92
C GLU A 223 -29.00 -12.27 2.27
N VAL A 224 -28.86 -11.12 2.92
CA VAL A 224 -28.14 -10.98 4.19
C VAL A 224 -29.06 -11.32 5.35
N MET A 225 -28.61 -12.23 6.21
CA MET A 225 -29.27 -12.54 7.46
C MET A 225 -28.94 -11.47 8.52
N VAL A 226 -29.93 -11.02 9.27
CA VAL A 226 -29.75 -10.00 10.30
C VAL A 226 -30.17 -10.52 11.66
N THR A 227 -29.32 -10.28 12.66
CA THR A 227 -29.66 -10.48 14.08
C THR A 227 -29.38 -9.19 14.86
N CYS A 228 -30.25 -8.86 15.78
CA CYS A 228 -30.11 -7.63 16.58
C CYS A 228 -29.97 -7.96 18.08
N GLU A 229 -30.11 -9.22 18.46
CA GLU A 229 -29.92 -9.67 19.82
C GLU A 229 -28.42 -9.66 20.19
N PHE A 230 -28.15 -9.14 21.39
CA PHE A 230 -26.83 -9.20 22.00
C PHE A 230 -26.96 -9.79 23.41
N ASN A 231 -26.83 -11.07 23.51
CA ASN A 231 -26.78 -11.84 24.77
C ASN A 231 -25.86 -13.07 24.56
N GLU A 232 -25.40 -13.64 25.66
CA GLU A 232 -24.45 -14.75 25.67
C GLU A 232 -24.84 -15.90 24.72
N LYS A 233 -26.09 -16.35 24.80
CA LYS A 233 -26.61 -17.48 24.01
C LYS A 233 -26.62 -17.13 22.51
N SER A 234 -27.20 -15.99 22.13
CA SER A 234 -27.32 -15.57 20.75
C SER A 234 -25.92 -15.32 20.15
N ASN A 235 -25.01 -14.68 20.90
CA ASN A 235 -23.64 -14.42 20.46
C ASN A 235 -22.89 -15.73 20.20
N GLN A 236 -23.00 -16.72 21.09
CA GLN A 236 -22.36 -18.01 20.90
C GLN A 236 -22.90 -18.74 19.67
N GLU A 237 -24.23 -18.77 19.49
CA GLU A 237 -24.87 -19.43 18.35
C GLU A 237 -24.39 -18.84 17.01
N ILE A 238 -24.28 -17.51 16.90
CA ILE A 238 -23.81 -16.87 15.66
C ILE A 238 -22.30 -16.99 15.47
N LEU A 239 -21.52 -17.04 16.54
CA LEU A 239 -20.08 -17.28 16.49
C LEU A 239 -19.82 -18.73 16.02
N ASP A 240 -20.52 -19.71 16.56
CA ASP A 240 -20.38 -21.12 16.15
C ASP A 240 -20.76 -21.32 14.67
N TRP A 241 -21.76 -20.56 14.21
CA TRP A 241 -22.27 -20.63 12.85
C TRP A 241 -21.26 -20.13 11.81
N CYS A 242 -20.42 -19.13 12.11
CA CYS A 242 -19.54 -18.49 11.11
C CYS A 242 -18.19 -19.19 10.95
N ASP A 243 -17.58 -19.01 9.80
CA ASP A 243 -16.21 -19.45 9.51
C ASP A 243 -15.21 -18.30 9.67
N VAL A 244 -15.63 -17.06 9.39
CA VAL A 244 -14.83 -15.83 9.50
C VAL A 244 -15.67 -14.73 10.15
N LEU A 245 -15.03 -13.93 10.97
CA LEU A 245 -15.62 -12.80 11.68
C LEU A 245 -15.05 -11.47 11.16
N VAL A 246 -15.91 -10.49 10.89
CA VAL A 246 -15.55 -9.11 10.59
C VAL A 246 -16.11 -8.20 11.66
N ILE A 247 -15.28 -7.40 12.31
CA ILE A 247 -15.68 -6.55 13.44
C ILE A 247 -15.28 -5.09 13.14
N GLY A 248 -16.24 -4.17 13.27
CA GLY A 248 -15.95 -2.76 13.39
C GLY A 248 -16.60 -1.80 12.41
N PRO A 249 -16.89 -2.15 11.14
CA PRO A 249 -17.42 -1.19 10.18
C PRO A 249 -18.71 -0.51 10.69
N GLY A 250 -18.64 0.82 10.95
CA GLY A 250 -19.76 1.61 11.40
C GLY A 250 -20.32 1.24 12.78
N LEU A 251 -19.54 0.61 13.63
CA LEU A 251 -19.99 0.12 14.93
C LEU A 251 -20.10 1.26 15.96
N GLY A 252 -19.34 2.34 15.78
CA GLY A 252 -19.25 3.42 16.76
C GLY A 252 -18.37 3.07 17.96
N MET A 253 -18.24 4.06 18.87
CA MET A 253 -17.35 3.99 20.05
C MET A 253 -18.13 3.95 21.36
N SER A 254 -19.41 3.57 21.35
CA SER A 254 -20.27 3.50 22.55
C SER A 254 -19.83 2.39 23.52
N GLY A 255 -20.35 2.44 24.74
CA GLY A 255 -20.15 1.35 25.71
C GLY A 255 -20.64 0.00 25.19
N GLU A 256 -21.81 0.00 24.53
CA GLU A 256 -22.38 -1.19 23.90
C GLU A 256 -21.49 -1.72 22.76
N SER A 257 -20.95 -0.84 21.93
CA SER A 257 -20.01 -1.24 20.88
C SER A 257 -18.75 -1.87 21.46
N ARG A 258 -18.22 -1.29 22.55
CA ARG A 258 -17.07 -1.83 23.26
C ARG A 258 -17.34 -3.25 23.79
N GLU A 259 -18.49 -3.46 24.43
CA GLU A 259 -18.87 -4.77 24.96
C GLU A 259 -19.00 -5.82 23.85
N ARG A 260 -19.59 -5.45 22.70
CA ARG A 260 -19.68 -6.30 21.52
C ARG A 260 -18.30 -6.69 20.99
N VAL A 261 -17.42 -5.71 20.76
CA VAL A 261 -16.06 -5.97 20.26
C VAL A 261 -15.29 -6.86 21.25
N GLN A 262 -15.31 -6.55 22.52
CA GLN A 262 -14.62 -7.32 23.55
C GLN A 262 -15.11 -8.78 23.58
N TRP A 263 -16.42 -8.99 23.57
CA TRP A 263 -16.99 -10.33 23.61
C TRP A 263 -16.57 -11.15 22.38
N PHE A 264 -16.83 -10.63 21.18
CA PHE A 264 -16.53 -11.36 19.96
C PHE A 264 -15.05 -11.58 19.72
N LEU A 265 -14.21 -10.60 20.01
CA LEU A 265 -12.77 -10.71 19.84
C LEU A 265 -12.16 -11.77 20.77
N SER A 266 -12.54 -11.75 22.05
CA SER A 266 -12.04 -12.73 23.03
C SER A 266 -12.48 -14.16 22.73
N HIS A 267 -13.75 -14.37 22.35
CA HIS A 267 -14.28 -15.69 22.07
C HIS A 267 -13.82 -16.24 20.73
N ALA A 268 -13.68 -15.38 19.71
CA ALA A 268 -13.10 -15.77 18.42
C ALA A 268 -11.64 -16.25 18.56
N ALA A 269 -10.83 -15.53 19.36
CA ALA A 269 -9.47 -15.93 19.67
C ALA A 269 -9.40 -17.30 20.36
N TRP A 270 -10.29 -17.53 21.33
CA TRP A 270 -10.36 -18.81 22.04
C TRP A 270 -10.77 -19.97 21.12
N CYS A 271 -11.68 -19.73 20.16
CA CYS A 271 -12.12 -20.75 19.20
C CYS A 271 -11.20 -20.86 17.98
N GLY A 272 -10.13 -20.07 17.87
CA GLY A 272 -9.21 -20.04 16.72
C GLY A 272 -9.87 -19.58 15.42
N LYS A 273 -10.93 -18.74 15.48
CA LYS A 273 -11.61 -18.23 14.29
C LYS A 273 -10.88 -17.04 13.71
N PRO A 274 -10.68 -16.98 12.38
CA PRO A 274 -10.13 -15.80 11.70
C PRO A 274 -10.98 -14.56 11.94
N VAL A 275 -10.33 -13.45 12.30
CA VAL A 275 -10.97 -12.15 12.56
C VAL A 275 -10.37 -11.08 11.68
N ILE A 276 -11.23 -10.32 11.02
CA ILE A 276 -10.88 -9.08 10.31
C ILE A 276 -11.36 -7.92 11.18
N LEU A 277 -10.44 -7.08 11.63
CA LEU A 277 -10.75 -5.85 12.37
C LEU A 277 -10.61 -4.64 11.45
N ASP A 278 -11.61 -3.76 11.44
CA ASP A 278 -11.60 -2.55 10.66
C ASP A 278 -12.27 -1.38 11.42
N ALA A 279 -12.00 -0.17 10.97
CA ALA A 279 -12.66 1.05 11.45
C ALA A 279 -12.74 1.13 13.00
N ASP A 280 -13.98 1.16 13.57
CA ASP A 280 -14.17 1.30 15.01
C ASP A 280 -13.71 0.07 15.81
N GLY A 281 -13.59 -1.09 15.18
CA GLY A 281 -12.93 -2.25 15.77
C GLY A 281 -11.45 -1.99 16.08
N LEU A 282 -10.73 -1.35 15.16
CA LEU A 282 -9.34 -0.93 15.36
C LEU A 282 -9.23 0.24 16.36
N ASN A 283 -10.15 1.21 16.29
CA ASN A 283 -10.18 2.33 17.21
C ASN A 283 -10.38 1.85 18.67
N LEU A 284 -11.33 0.94 18.89
CA LEU A 284 -11.59 0.34 20.20
C LEU A 284 -10.40 -0.51 20.68
N LEU A 285 -9.76 -1.27 19.78
CA LEU A 285 -8.54 -2.02 20.11
C LEU A 285 -7.40 -1.09 20.53
N ALA A 286 -7.25 0.05 19.87
CA ALA A 286 -6.22 1.04 20.21
C ALA A 286 -6.47 1.68 21.58
N MET A 287 -7.73 1.93 21.94
CA MET A 287 -8.11 2.45 23.26
C MET A 287 -7.97 1.41 24.39
N HIS A 288 -8.10 0.14 24.07
CA HIS A 288 -8.07 -1.00 25.00
C HIS A 288 -6.88 -1.90 24.68
N GLY A 289 -5.67 -1.40 24.89
CA GLY A 289 -4.42 -2.08 24.53
C GLY A 289 -4.25 -3.48 25.13
N GLU A 290 -4.93 -3.77 26.23
CA GLU A 290 -5.00 -5.10 26.84
C GLU A 290 -5.68 -6.17 25.94
N TRP A 291 -6.48 -5.78 24.96
CA TRP A 291 -7.12 -6.70 24.02
C TRP A 291 -6.16 -7.23 22.95
N LYS A 292 -4.95 -6.64 22.82
CA LYS A 292 -3.91 -7.17 21.92
C LYS A 292 -3.56 -8.63 22.19
N LYS A 293 -3.78 -9.11 23.41
CA LYS A 293 -3.62 -10.53 23.79
C LYS A 293 -4.55 -11.49 23.03
N TYR A 294 -5.60 -10.98 22.38
CA TYR A 294 -6.53 -11.75 21.56
C TYR A 294 -6.13 -11.79 20.07
N LEU A 295 -5.07 -11.07 19.69
CA LEU A 295 -4.50 -11.11 18.35
C LEU A 295 -3.41 -12.19 18.34
N GLY A 296 -3.50 -13.13 17.41
CA GLY A 296 -2.53 -14.21 17.25
C GLY A 296 -1.19 -13.73 16.70
#